data_e24ec8c09c45e7e428f947e457ca85f0
#
_entry.id   e24ec8c09c45e7e428f947e457ca85f0
#
_cell.length_a   1.000
_cell.length_b   1.000
_cell.length_c   1.000
_cell.angle_alpha   90.00
_cell.angle_beta   90.00
_cell.angle_gamma   90.00
#
_symmetry.space_group_name_H-M   'P 1'
#
loop_
_entity.id
_entity.type
_entity.pdbx_description
1 polymer ?
#
loop_
_entity_poly.entity_id
_entity_poly.type
_entity_poly.pdbx_seq_one_letter_code
_entity_poly.pdbx_strand_id
1 'polypeptide(L)'
;LPEAVIVGKTMLIASGSNGKFVTRLDLDVQNGQIMGFSHKLIPIFSDVITPDADVASLIDNHRAPHLDKLTEVIGKTDSLLYRRGNFNGTWDDLICNALIDEREADIALSPGFRWGASLLPGDDITREDIFNATGMSYPNAYRSEMTGELIHTILEDVADNLFNTDPYYQQGGDMVRVGGMGYSIDVSKPIGSRLTNMTLLKTGEAIDPAK
;
A
#
# COMPACT_ATOMS: atom_id res chain seq x y z
N LEU A 1 -10.63 5.40 -11.14
CA LEU A 1 -11.18 4.95 -12.42
C LEU A 1 -10.76 5.94 -13.50
N PRO A 2 -10.17 5.49 -14.63
CA PRO A 2 -9.80 6.39 -15.73
C PRO A 2 -11.03 6.97 -16.44
N GLU A 3 -12.16 6.25 -16.42
CA GLU A 3 -13.43 6.64 -17.00
C GLU A 3 -14.56 6.41 -16.01
N ALA A 4 -15.69 7.09 -16.22
CA ALA A 4 -16.90 6.85 -15.45
C ALA A 4 -17.51 5.49 -15.82
N VAL A 5 -17.90 4.70 -14.83
CA VAL A 5 -18.59 3.43 -15.01
C VAL A 5 -20.09 3.62 -14.77
N ILE A 6 -20.93 3.21 -15.72
CA ILE A 6 -22.38 3.34 -15.62
C ILE A 6 -22.97 1.98 -15.23
N VAL A 7 -23.68 1.96 -14.10
CA VAL A 7 -24.42 0.78 -13.63
C VAL A 7 -25.90 1.14 -13.54
N GLY A 8 -26.68 0.69 -14.51
CA GLY A 8 -28.08 1.10 -14.65
C GLY A 8 -28.20 2.62 -14.87
N LYS A 9 -28.73 3.34 -13.86
CA LYS A 9 -28.84 4.81 -13.88
C LYS A 9 -27.78 5.50 -13.00
N THR A 10 -26.90 4.75 -12.38
CA THR A 10 -25.90 5.27 -11.44
C THR A 10 -24.55 5.41 -12.13
N MET A 11 -23.93 6.57 -11.95
CA MET A 11 -22.58 6.85 -12.40
C MET A 11 -21.61 6.64 -11.24
N LEU A 12 -20.59 5.79 -11.45
CA LEU A 12 -19.51 5.54 -10.51
C LEU A 12 -18.24 6.22 -11.01
N ILE A 13 -17.69 7.08 -10.21
CA ILE A 13 -16.42 7.78 -10.46
C ILE A 13 -15.51 7.68 -9.26
N ALA A 14 -14.19 7.58 -9.53
CA ALA A 14 -13.16 7.63 -8.49
C ALA A 14 -11.93 8.30 -9.05
N SER A 15 -11.50 9.37 -8.40
CA SER A 15 -10.35 10.19 -8.84
C SER A 15 -8.98 9.61 -8.47
N GLY A 16 -8.94 8.44 -7.87
CA GLY A 16 -7.70 7.86 -7.36
C GLY A 16 -7.43 8.29 -5.91
N SER A 17 -6.16 8.36 -5.52
CA SER A 17 -5.77 8.59 -4.13
C SER A 17 -4.72 9.70 -4.00
N ASN A 18 -4.58 10.24 -2.80
CA ASN A 18 -3.50 11.14 -2.39
C ASN A 18 -3.38 12.44 -3.22
N GLY A 19 -4.51 12.95 -3.73
CA GLY A 19 -4.50 14.18 -4.52
C GLY A 19 -3.79 14.08 -5.88
N LYS A 20 -3.48 12.87 -6.37
CA LYS A 20 -2.77 12.68 -7.66
C LYS A 20 -3.61 13.04 -8.87
N PHE A 21 -4.93 12.99 -8.73
CA PHE A 21 -5.88 13.30 -9.78
C PHE A 21 -7.07 14.05 -9.23
N VAL A 22 -7.66 14.88 -10.09
CA VAL A 22 -8.98 15.52 -9.89
C VAL A 22 -9.90 15.09 -11.02
N THR A 23 -11.11 14.70 -10.67
CA THR A 23 -12.15 14.46 -11.70
C THR A 23 -12.90 15.74 -11.98
N ARG A 24 -12.97 16.12 -13.26
CA ARG A 24 -13.92 17.08 -13.77
C ARG A 24 -15.10 16.32 -14.37
N LEU A 25 -16.31 16.64 -13.88
CA LEU A 25 -17.56 16.10 -14.39
C LEU A 25 -18.45 17.25 -14.84
N ASP A 26 -18.70 17.34 -16.13
CA ASP A 26 -19.65 18.30 -16.72
C ASP A 26 -20.96 17.55 -17.01
N LEU A 27 -22.08 18.07 -16.49
CA LEU A 27 -23.40 17.45 -16.64
C LEU A 27 -24.27 18.29 -17.56
N ASP A 28 -24.94 17.66 -18.54
CA ASP A 28 -26.06 18.25 -19.28
C ASP A 28 -27.34 17.93 -18.50
N VAL A 29 -27.96 18.97 -17.93
CA VAL A 29 -29.17 18.84 -17.11
C VAL A 29 -30.34 19.57 -17.81
N GLN A 30 -31.39 18.83 -18.18
CA GLN A 30 -32.60 19.35 -18.77
C GLN A 30 -33.81 18.89 -17.96
N ASN A 31 -34.65 19.84 -17.56
CA ASN A 31 -35.87 19.59 -16.74
C ASN A 31 -35.57 18.76 -15.46
N GLY A 32 -34.44 18.99 -14.81
CA GLY A 32 -34.02 18.26 -13.61
C GLY A 32 -33.52 16.83 -13.83
N GLN A 33 -33.31 16.44 -15.08
CA GLN A 33 -32.77 15.14 -15.46
C GLN A 33 -31.41 15.30 -16.16
N ILE A 34 -30.49 14.39 -15.84
CA ILE A 34 -29.18 14.31 -16.53
C ILE A 34 -29.40 13.66 -17.88
N MET A 35 -29.20 14.43 -18.95
CA MET A 35 -29.33 13.96 -20.32
C MET A 35 -28.00 13.47 -20.91
N GLY A 36 -26.90 13.95 -20.36
CA GLY A 36 -25.55 13.57 -20.77
C GLY A 36 -24.50 14.03 -19.77
N PHE A 37 -23.30 13.53 -19.93
CA PHE A 37 -22.15 13.96 -19.13
C PHE A 37 -20.85 13.86 -19.92
N SER A 38 -19.86 14.64 -19.48
CA SER A 38 -18.46 14.48 -19.89
C SER A 38 -17.61 14.27 -18.64
N HIS A 39 -16.77 13.26 -18.67
CA HIS A 39 -15.85 12.91 -17.58
C HIS A 39 -14.41 13.14 -18.04
N LYS A 40 -13.60 13.78 -17.19
CA LYS A 40 -12.18 13.96 -17.44
C LYS A 40 -11.40 13.76 -16.14
N LEU A 41 -10.45 12.82 -16.15
CA LEU A 41 -9.50 12.62 -15.08
C LEU A 41 -8.27 13.49 -15.35
N ILE A 42 -8.01 14.46 -14.48
CA ILE A 42 -6.92 15.44 -14.62
C ILE A 42 -5.80 15.06 -13.64
N PRO A 43 -4.60 14.71 -14.13
CA PRO A 43 -3.47 14.48 -13.27
C PRO A 43 -2.97 15.81 -12.66
N ILE A 44 -2.54 15.76 -11.40
CA ILE A 44 -2.00 16.90 -10.67
C ILE A 44 -0.49 16.73 -10.58
N PHE A 45 0.23 17.54 -11.35
CA PHE A 45 1.69 17.59 -11.33
C PHE A 45 2.16 18.83 -10.58
N SER A 46 2.90 18.65 -9.52
CA SER A 46 3.37 19.73 -8.64
C SER A 46 4.38 20.67 -9.32
N ASP A 47 5.06 20.20 -10.34
CA ASP A 47 6.02 20.96 -11.16
C ASP A 47 5.36 21.78 -12.28
N VAL A 48 4.07 21.54 -12.57
CA VAL A 48 3.30 22.20 -13.64
C VAL A 48 2.25 23.15 -13.07
N ILE A 49 1.67 22.81 -11.91
CA ILE A 49 0.57 23.58 -11.30
C ILE A 49 1.15 24.49 -10.22
N THR A 50 0.93 25.79 -10.37
CA THR A 50 1.32 26.76 -9.34
C THR A 50 0.52 26.52 -8.07
N PRO A 51 1.16 26.31 -6.91
CA PRO A 51 0.48 26.15 -5.64
C PRO A 51 -0.33 27.40 -5.26
N ASP A 52 -1.43 27.22 -4.55
CA ASP A 52 -2.08 28.30 -3.85
C ASP A 52 -1.16 28.88 -2.78
N ALA A 53 -0.95 30.19 -2.80
CA ALA A 53 0.05 30.86 -1.96
C ALA A 53 -0.27 30.76 -0.46
N ASP A 54 -1.55 30.83 -0.10
CA ASP A 54 -1.98 30.78 1.31
C ASP A 54 -1.82 29.37 1.86
N VAL A 55 -2.19 28.36 1.06
CA VAL A 55 -2.00 26.96 1.43
C VAL A 55 -0.50 26.60 1.51
N ALA A 56 0.32 27.06 0.57
CA ALA A 56 1.76 26.85 0.60
C ALA A 56 2.38 27.45 1.87
N SER A 57 2.03 28.72 2.19
CA SER A 57 2.49 29.39 3.42
C SER A 57 2.06 28.66 4.69
N LEU A 58 0.83 28.13 4.72
CA LEU A 58 0.33 27.34 5.85
C LEU A 58 1.16 26.05 6.03
N ILE A 59 1.44 25.34 4.94
CA ILE A 59 2.28 24.14 4.95
C ILE A 59 3.67 24.46 5.46
N ASP A 60 4.32 25.50 4.92
CA ASP A 60 5.66 25.92 5.29
C ASP A 60 5.75 26.27 6.78
N ASN A 61 4.78 27.02 7.30
CA ASN A 61 4.73 27.37 8.72
C ASN A 61 4.61 26.15 9.64
N HIS A 62 3.81 25.15 9.24
CA HIS A 62 3.67 23.91 10.01
C HIS A 62 4.89 23.00 9.90
N ARG A 63 5.56 23.00 8.77
CA ARG A 63 6.75 22.16 8.52
C ARG A 63 8.03 22.76 9.11
N ALA A 64 8.13 24.09 9.17
CA ALA A 64 9.35 24.80 9.59
C ALA A 64 10.00 24.25 10.89
N PRO A 65 9.26 23.98 11.98
CA PRO A 65 9.84 23.45 13.22
C PRO A 65 10.40 22.02 13.09
N HIS A 66 10.10 21.33 12.01
CA HIS A 66 10.42 19.90 11.81
C HIS A 66 11.35 19.66 10.63
N LEU A 67 11.67 20.68 9.83
CA LEU A 67 12.40 20.54 8.57
C LEU A 67 13.74 19.84 8.75
N ASP A 68 14.55 20.22 9.71
CA ASP A 68 15.87 19.62 9.94
C ASP A 68 15.75 18.10 10.15
N LYS A 69 14.71 17.67 10.88
CA LYS A 69 14.44 16.26 11.12
C LYS A 69 13.88 15.56 9.88
N LEU A 70 12.95 16.19 9.16
CA LEU A 70 12.29 15.60 8.01
C LEU A 70 13.25 15.42 6.83
N THR A 71 14.12 16.41 6.60
CA THR A 71 15.07 16.41 5.48
C THR A 71 16.37 15.66 5.76
N GLU A 72 16.54 15.12 6.98
CA GLU A 72 17.71 14.30 7.33
C GLU A 72 17.81 13.10 6.37
N VAL A 73 18.93 13.04 5.62
CA VAL A 73 19.23 11.94 4.73
C VAL A 73 19.72 10.73 5.55
N ILE A 74 19.00 9.63 5.47
CA ILE A 74 19.29 8.38 6.18
C ILE A 74 20.15 7.46 5.32
N GLY A 75 19.96 7.51 4.00
CA GLY A 75 20.67 6.65 3.06
C GLY A 75 20.37 7.04 1.62
N LYS A 76 20.78 6.18 0.71
CA LYS A 76 20.54 6.31 -0.72
C LYS A 76 20.08 4.97 -1.28
N THR A 77 19.18 5.00 -2.26
CA THR A 77 18.73 3.76 -2.90
C THR A 77 19.39 3.55 -4.26
N ASP A 78 19.79 2.31 -4.55
CA ASP A 78 20.29 1.89 -5.85
C ASP A 78 19.19 1.31 -6.75
N SER A 79 18.00 1.13 -6.21
CA SER A 79 16.86 0.53 -6.90
C SER A 79 15.58 1.33 -6.67
N LEU A 80 14.55 1.06 -7.48
CA LEU A 80 13.22 1.63 -7.26
C LEU A 80 12.64 1.12 -5.93
N LEU A 81 12.34 2.03 -5.00
CA LEU A 81 11.61 1.71 -3.77
C LEU A 81 10.13 2.10 -3.93
N TYR A 82 9.23 1.15 -3.67
CA TYR A 82 7.79 1.36 -3.77
C TYR A 82 6.99 0.40 -2.87
N ARG A 83 5.77 0.82 -2.50
CA ARG A 83 4.77 0.03 -1.76
C ARG A 83 3.46 -0.03 -2.53
N ARG A 84 3.44 -0.69 -3.68
CA ARG A 84 2.28 -0.78 -4.57
C ARG A 84 2.03 -2.22 -4.99
N GLY A 85 0.75 -2.55 -5.21
CA GLY A 85 0.34 -3.91 -5.57
C GLY A 85 -0.13 -4.72 -4.37
N ASN A 86 -0.64 -5.92 -4.64
CA ASN A 86 -1.24 -6.78 -3.62
C ASN A 86 -0.22 -7.55 -2.79
N PHE A 87 1.03 -7.61 -3.22
CA PHE A 87 2.14 -8.30 -2.56
C PHE A 87 3.27 -7.31 -2.25
N ASN A 88 4.39 -7.82 -1.76
CA ASN A 88 5.55 -6.99 -1.41
C ASN A 88 6.00 -6.11 -2.59
N GLY A 89 6.25 -4.84 -2.28
CA GLY A 89 7.14 -4.00 -3.05
C GLY A 89 8.50 -3.91 -2.37
N THR A 90 9.46 -3.27 -3.02
CA THR A 90 10.84 -3.16 -2.51
C THR A 90 10.96 -2.36 -1.21
N TRP A 91 10.06 -1.40 -0.95
CA TRP A 91 9.94 -0.76 0.37
C TRP A 91 9.49 -1.75 1.45
N ASP A 92 8.59 -2.67 1.11
CA ASP A 92 8.10 -3.67 2.06
C ASP A 92 9.22 -4.65 2.43
N ASP A 93 10.05 -5.03 1.47
CA ASP A 93 11.20 -5.89 1.72
C ASP A 93 12.22 -5.21 2.65
N LEU A 94 12.50 -3.92 2.42
CA LEU A 94 13.37 -3.13 3.30
C LEU A 94 12.82 -3.04 4.73
N ILE A 95 11.51 -2.76 4.86
CA ILE A 95 10.84 -2.69 6.17
C ILE A 95 10.88 -4.05 6.89
N CYS A 96 10.55 -5.13 6.18
CA CYS A 96 10.56 -6.47 6.76
C CYS A 96 11.97 -6.90 7.18
N ASN A 97 13.00 -6.61 6.38
CA ASN A 97 14.38 -6.89 6.74
C ASN A 97 14.82 -6.11 7.98
N ALA A 98 14.48 -4.82 8.06
CA ALA A 98 14.75 -4.02 9.25
C ALA A 98 14.06 -4.56 10.50
N LEU A 99 12.81 -5.04 10.39
CA LEU A 99 12.10 -5.67 11.51
C LEU A 99 12.77 -6.97 11.95
N ILE A 100 13.25 -7.79 11.02
CA ILE A 100 13.97 -9.04 11.32
C ILE A 100 15.27 -8.73 12.08
N ASP A 101 16.04 -7.78 11.56
CA ASP A 101 17.35 -7.41 12.15
C ASP A 101 17.19 -6.79 13.54
N GLU A 102 16.25 -5.82 13.69
CA GLU A 102 16.04 -5.10 14.95
C GLU A 102 15.39 -5.95 16.05
N ARG A 103 14.65 -6.98 15.68
CA ARG A 103 13.92 -7.84 16.63
C ARG A 103 14.49 -9.24 16.72
N GLU A 104 15.57 -9.55 16.00
CA GLU A 104 16.19 -10.88 15.96
C GLU A 104 15.13 -11.97 15.70
N ALA A 105 14.27 -11.72 14.69
CA ALA A 105 13.19 -12.60 14.32
C ALA A 105 13.55 -13.42 13.07
N ASP A 106 12.85 -14.54 12.86
CA ASP A 106 13.03 -15.36 11.66
C ASP A 106 12.10 -14.89 10.53
N ILE A 107 10.94 -14.35 10.89
CA ILE A 107 9.90 -13.88 9.98
C ILE A 107 9.44 -12.50 10.44
N ALA A 108 9.19 -11.60 9.49
CA ALA A 108 8.50 -10.35 9.73
C ALA A 108 7.16 -10.33 8.99
N LEU A 109 6.13 -9.85 9.67
CA LEU A 109 4.83 -9.53 9.09
C LEU A 109 4.60 -8.03 9.22
N SER A 110 4.35 -7.35 8.12
CA SER A 110 4.04 -5.93 8.07
C SER A 110 2.71 -5.71 7.39
N PRO A 111 1.87 -4.77 7.86
CA PRO A 111 0.59 -4.49 7.21
C PRO A 111 0.74 -4.11 5.73
N GLY A 112 -0.18 -4.60 4.92
CA GLY A 112 -0.21 -4.32 3.48
C GLY A 112 -0.78 -2.94 3.18
N PHE A 113 0.07 -1.92 3.15
CA PHE A 113 -0.32 -0.56 2.78
C PHE A 113 0.23 -0.16 1.41
N ARG A 114 -0.53 0.65 0.68
CA ARG A 114 -0.16 1.18 -0.63
C ARG A 114 0.08 2.69 -0.62
N TRP A 115 0.51 3.24 0.49
CA TRP A 115 0.86 4.66 0.59
C TRP A 115 2.37 4.89 0.49
N GLY A 116 2.76 6.12 0.63
CA GLY A 116 4.13 6.57 0.47
C GLY A 116 4.45 6.97 -0.97
N ALA A 117 5.55 7.64 -1.12
CA ALA A 117 6.14 7.99 -2.41
C ALA A 117 7.04 6.85 -2.91
N SER A 118 7.22 6.78 -4.23
CA SER A 118 8.27 5.95 -4.81
C SER A 118 9.55 6.76 -4.88
N LEU A 119 10.69 6.10 -4.59
CA LEU A 119 12.02 6.65 -4.79
C LEU A 119 12.69 5.96 -5.97
N LEU A 120 13.31 6.75 -6.83
CA LEU A 120 14.02 6.25 -8.01
C LEU A 120 15.45 5.83 -7.65
N PRO A 121 16.11 4.99 -8.47
CA PRO A 121 17.52 4.67 -8.30
C PRO A 121 18.37 5.95 -8.24
N GLY A 122 19.17 6.09 -7.22
CA GLY A 122 20.02 7.25 -6.99
C GLY A 122 19.40 8.35 -6.10
N ASP A 123 18.11 8.24 -5.73
CA ASP A 123 17.48 9.17 -4.82
C ASP A 123 18.00 8.98 -3.39
N ASP A 124 18.06 10.09 -2.65
CA ASP A 124 18.29 10.07 -1.22
C ASP A 124 17.02 9.59 -0.49
N ILE A 125 17.22 8.78 0.54
CA ILE A 125 16.15 8.36 1.45
C ILE A 125 16.17 9.29 2.63
N THR A 126 15.15 10.11 2.79
CA THR A 126 15.01 11.02 3.91
C THR A 126 14.20 10.39 5.05
N ARG A 127 14.29 11.01 6.24
CA ARG A 127 13.44 10.59 7.35
C ARG A 127 11.96 10.80 7.05
N GLU A 128 11.60 11.79 6.26
CA GLU A 128 10.23 12.01 5.79
C GLU A 128 9.74 10.84 4.92
N ASP A 129 10.60 10.33 4.04
CA ASP A 129 10.25 9.16 3.21
C ASP A 129 9.96 7.93 4.06
N ILE A 130 10.75 7.72 5.13
CA ILE A 130 10.50 6.63 6.08
C ILE A 130 9.16 6.83 6.78
N PHE A 131 8.84 8.04 7.26
CA PHE A 131 7.54 8.32 7.88
C PHE A 131 6.39 8.12 6.90
N ASN A 132 6.55 8.51 5.64
CA ASN A 132 5.55 8.32 4.59
C ASN A 132 5.39 6.86 4.17
N ALA A 133 6.45 6.06 4.24
CA ALA A 133 6.44 4.64 3.86
C ALA A 133 6.01 3.72 5.01
N THR A 134 6.07 4.18 6.26
CA THR A 134 5.73 3.40 7.45
C THR A 134 4.45 3.90 8.11
N GLY A 135 3.78 3.05 8.91
CA GLY A 135 2.56 3.43 9.62
C GLY A 135 2.88 4.13 10.94
N MET A 136 2.98 5.45 10.97
CA MET A 136 3.23 6.23 12.20
C MET A 136 2.17 6.03 13.28
N SER A 137 0.95 5.64 12.92
CA SER A 137 -0.13 5.33 13.86
C SER A 137 0.06 3.98 14.57
N TYR A 138 0.99 3.15 14.12
CA TYR A 138 1.36 1.86 14.72
C TYR A 138 2.86 1.83 15.03
N PRO A 139 3.31 2.59 16.05
CA PRO A 139 4.75 2.80 16.28
C PRO A 139 5.46 1.60 16.88
N ASN A 140 4.73 0.62 17.41
CA ASN A 140 5.31 -0.52 18.10
C ASN A 140 5.51 -1.70 17.17
N ALA A 141 6.71 -2.27 17.18
CA ALA A 141 7.00 -3.58 16.61
C ALA A 141 7.03 -4.63 17.73
N TYR A 142 6.29 -5.71 17.54
CA TYR A 142 6.17 -6.80 18.49
C TYR A 142 6.99 -8.01 18.01
N ARG A 143 7.51 -8.78 18.94
CA ARG A 143 8.07 -10.11 18.69
C ARG A 143 7.27 -11.13 19.47
N SER A 144 6.81 -12.17 18.79
CA SER A 144 6.05 -13.28 19.38
C SER A 144 6.40 -14.59 18.68
N GLU A 145 6.22 -15.69 19.36
CA GLU A 145 6.25 -17.02 18.76
C GLU A 145 4.92 -17.30 18.08
N MET A 146 4.98 -17.86 16.89
CA MET A 146 3.79 -18.26 16.11
C MET A 146 4.00 -19.66 15.55
N THR A 147 2.93 -20.45 15.53
CA THR A 147 2.91 -21.73 14.85
C THR A 147 2.78 -21.53 13.34
N GLY A 148 3.19 -22.52 12.55
CA GLY A 148 2.95 -22.51 11.10
C GLY A 148 1.46 -22.46 10.75
N GLU A 149 0.61 -23.12 11.56
CA GLU A 149 -0.86 -23.08 11.43
C GLU A 149 -1.40 -21.66 11.58
N LEU A 150 -0.92 -20.92 12.60
CA LEU A 150 -1.37 -19.54 12.81
C LEU A 150 -0.94 -18.63 11.66
N ILE A 151 0.30 -18.72 11.20
CA ILE A 151 0.81 -17.95 10.05
C ILE A 151 0.00 -18.27 8.79
N HIS A 152 -0.22 -19.55 8.52
CA HIS A 152 -1.04 -19.99 7.39
C HIS A 152 -2.46 -19.43 7.46
N THR A 153 -3.09 -19.52 8.63
CA THR A 153 -4.46 -19.01 8.86
C THR A 153 -4.54 -17.50 8.62
N ILE A 154 -3.59 -16.71 9.14
CA ILE A 154 -3.55 -15.26 8.93
C ILE A 154 -3.44 -14.92 7.44
N LEU A 155 -2.55 -15.59 6.72
CA LEU A 155 -2.35 -15.31 5.30
C LEU A 155 -3.55 -15.76 4.44
N GLU A 156 -4.17 -16.88 4.76
CA GLU A 156 -5.38 -17.36 4.07
C GLU A 156 -6.59 -16.43 4.32
N ASP A 157 -6.78 -15.94 5.54
CA ASP A 157 -7.84 -15.00 5.88
C ASP A 157 -7.69 -13.68 5.11
N VAL A 158 -6.46 -13.13 5.09
CA VAL A 158 -6.18 -11.91 4.32
C VAL A 158 -6.33 -12.17 2.82
N ALA A 159 -5.92 -13.32 2.32
CA ALA A 159 -6.12 -13.70 0.92
C ALA A 159 -7.62 -13.79 0.57
N ASP A 160 -8.46 -14.25 1.49
CA ASP A 160 -9.91 -14.30 1.26
C ASP A 160 -10.52 -12.89 1.18
N ASN A 161 -10.05 -11.95 1.97
CA ASN A 161 -10.47 -10.54 1.88
C ASN A 161 -10.16 -9.88 0.52
N LEU A 162 -9.17 -10.38 -0.22
CA LEU A 162 -8.81 -9.86 -1.54
C LEU A 162 -9.40 -10.66 -2.70
N PHE A 163 -9.42 -11.98 -2.58
CA PHE A 163 -9.63 -12.90 -3.69
C PHE A 163 -10.89 -13.76 -3.55
N ASN A 164 -11.79 -13.42 -2.62
CA ASN A 164 -13.08 -14.08 -2.51
C ASN A 164 -13.85 -13.94 -3.82
N THR A 165 -14.47 -15.02 -4.28
CA THR A 165 -15.27 -15.01 -5.52
C THR A 165 -16.55 -14.20 -5.41
N ASP A 166 -17.09 -14.04 -4.20
CA ASP A 166 -18.21 -13.14 -3.92
C ASP A 166 -17.67 -11.74 -3.55
N PRO A 167 -17.95 -10.70 -4.36
CA PRO A 167 -17.43 -9.35 -4.14
C PRO A 167 -17.91 -8.73 -2.82
N TYR A 168 -19.00 -9.19 -2.22
CA TYR A 168 -19.45 -8.69 -0.92
C TYR A 168 -18.56 -9.12 0.25
N TYR A 169 -17.77 -10.19 0.07
CA TYR A 169 -16.78 -10.63 1.05
C TYR A 169 -15.38 -10.05 0.78
N GLN A 170 -15.18 -9.39 -0.36
CA GLN A 170 -13.93 -8.68 -0.64
C GLN A 170 -13.89 -7.36 0.15
N GLN A 171 -13.29 -7.38 1.32
CA GLN A 171 -13.13 -6.18 2.14
C GLN A 171 -12.05 -5.23 1.63
N GLY A 172 -11.27 -5.67 0.65
CA GLY A 172 -10.17 -4.92 0.06
C GLY A 172 -8.88 -4.99 0.89
N GLY A 173 -7.99 -4.07 0.65
CA GLY A 173 -6.66 -4.07 1.25
C GLY A 173 -5.63 -4.77 0.36
N ASP A 174 -4.58 -5.26 0.98
CA ASP A 174 -3.47 -5.98 0.35
C ASP A 174 -3.09 -7.19 1.20
N MET A 175 -2.32 -8.10 0.61
CA MET A 175 -1.69 -9.18 1.38
C MET A 175 -0.77 -8.60 2.46
N VAL A 176 -0.69 -9.28 3.58
CA VAL A 176 0.34 -9.02 4.59
C VAL A 176 1.70 -9.07 3.90
N ARG A 177 2.54 -8.09 4.14
CA ARG A 177 3.92 -8.06 3.65
C ARG A 177 4.76 -9.00 4.52
N VAL A 178 5.50 -9.87 3.88
CA VAL A 178 6.22 -10.95 4.55
C VAL A 178 7.71 -10.84 4.26
N GLY A 179 8.54 -10.89 5.31
CA GLY A 179 9.99 -11.03 5.21
C GLY A 179 10.46 -12.31 5.89
N GLY A 180 11.60 -12.85 5.47
CA GLY A 180 12.20 -14.05 6.03
C GLY A 180 11.52 -15.38 5.67
N MET A 181 10.34 -15.31 5.03
CA MET A 181 9.57 -16.47 4.61
C MET A 181 9.14 -16.33 3.15
N GLY A 182 9.15 -17.45 2.42
CA GLY A 182 8.55 -17.59 1.10
C GLY A 182 7.33 -18.51 1.13
N TYR A 183 6.39 -18.29 0.20
CA TYR A 183 5.24 -19.17 -0.01
C TYR A 183 4.74 -19.09 -1.46
N SER A 184 3.96 -20.06 -1.86
CA SER A 184 3.21 -20.05 -3.13
C SER A 184 1.74 -19.81 -2.85
N ILE A 185 1.06 -19.06 -3.72
CA ILE A 185 -0.37 -18.81 -3.59
C ILE A 185 -1.10 -19.09 -4.91
N ASP A 186 -2.20 -19.84 -4.83
CA ASP A 186 -3.17 -20.02 -5.91
C ASP A 186 -4.49 -19.37 -5.49
N VAL A 187 -4.72 -18.15 -5.95
CA VAL A 187 -5.88 -17.34 -5.58
C VAL A 187 -7.20 -17.93 -6.06
N SER A 188 -7.18 -18.89 -7.01
CA SER A 188 -8.38 -19.56 -7.53
C SER A 188 -8.93 -20.65 -6.61
N LYS A 189 -8.14 -21.05 -5.61
CA LYS A 189 -8.53 -22.07 -4.65
C LYS A 189 -9.48 -21.52 -3.57
N PRO A 190 -10.25 -22.39 -2.91
CA PRO A 190 -11.03 -21.97 -1.75
C PRO A 190 -10.11 -21.56 -0.59
N ILE A 191 -10.65 -20.75 0.32
CA ILE A 191 -9.97 -20.36 1.57
C ILE A 191 -9.44 -21.60 2.31
N GLY A 192 -8.24 -21.47 2.88
CA GLY A 192 -7.53 -22.55 3.57
C GLY A 192 -6.73 -23.48 2.65
N SER A 193 -6.81 -23.28 1.32
CA SER A 193 -6.09 -24.11 0.35
C SER A 193 -5.32 -23.27 -0.70
N ARG A 194 -5.26 -21.95 -0.51
CA ARG A 194 -4.58 -21.05 -1.45
C ARG A 194 -3.09 -21.03 -1.26
N LEU A 195 -2.63 -21.11 0.00
CA LEU A 195 -1.21 -21.02 0.34
C LEU A 195 -0.57 -22.40 0.46
N THR A 196 0.61 -22.52 -0.15
CA THR A 196 1.42 -23.76 -0.13
C THR A 196 2.91 -23.41 -0.10
N ASN A 197 3.77 -24.40 0.12
CA ASN A 197 5.22 -24.27 0.06
C ASN A 197 5.78 -23.18 0.96
N MET A 198 5.25 -23.04 2.16
CA MET A 198 5.79 -22.09 3.15
C MET A 198 7.17 -22.55 3.60
N THR A 199 8.17 -21.68 3.47
CA THR A 199 9.57 -21.99 3.81
C THR A 199 10.27 -20.82 4.48
N LEU A 200 11.15 -21.10 5.44
CA LEU A 200 12.08 -20.10 5.96
C LEU A 200 13.17 -19.83 4.94
N LEU A 201 13.33 -18.57 4.52
CA LEU A 201 14.31 -18.20 3.50
C LEU A 201 15.77 -18.37 3.97
N LYS A 202 16.02 -18.20 5.27
CA LYS A 202 17.34 -18.32 5.88
C LYS A 202 17.89 -19.76 5.86
N THR A 203 17.04 -20.75 6.07
CA THR A 203 17.44 -22.16 6.22
C THR A 203 16.93 -23.04 5.08
N GLY A 204 15.91 -22.60 4.33
CA GLY A 204 15.18 -23.43 3.37
C GLY A 204 14.26 -24.46 4.02
N GLU A 205 14.09 -24.41 5.35
CA GLU A 205 13.27 -25.34 6.10
C GLU A 205 11.77 -25.08 5.82
N ALA A 206 11.03 -26.15 5.60
CA ALA A 206 9.58 -26.06 5.40
C ALA A 206 8.87 -25.70 6.71
N ILE A 207 7.96 -24.75 6.64
CA ILE A 207 7.04 -24.39 7.72
C ILE A 207 5.79 -25.28 7.57
N ASP A 208 5.54 -26.12 8.58
CA ASP A 208 4.38 -27.01 8.57
C ASP A 208 3.10 -26.21 8.87
N PRO A 209 2.14 -26.11 7.89
CA PRO A 209 0.93 -25.34 8.08
C PRO A 209 -0.09 -26.00 9.01
N ALA A 210 0.20 -27.17 9.55
CA ALA A 210 -0.66 -27.92 10.47
C ALA A 210 -0.11 -27.97 11.91
N LYS A 211 0.98 -27.29 12.19
CA LYS A 211 1.63 -27.29 13.52
C LYS A 211 1.90 -25.91 14.05
#